data_08f763cd97dc9136249fad4046a37792
#
_entry.id   08f763cd97dc9136249fad4046a37792
#
_cell.length_a   1.000
_cell.length_b   1.000
_cell.length_c   1.000
_cell.angle_alpha   90.00
_cell.angle_beta   90.00
_cell.angle_gamma   90.00
#
_symmetry.space_group_name_H-M   'P 1'
#
loop_
_entity.id
_entity.type
_entity.pdbx_description
1 polymer ?
#
loop_
_entity_poly.entity_id
_entity_poly.type
_entity_poly.pdbx_seq_one_letter_code
_entity_poly.pdbx_strand_id
1 'polypeptide(L)'
;AQLEALPSISRTLQDYARLDPRVAQTDKARNEISIGGQNPRYNAIRVDGINSGDTFGLESNGLAAPRQPFSMDVIDEIAVDVANYDVTISGGVGGVINAVTKSGTNTFGGSVYGLYRDNDWSGKNQNDVRPVLFDSENTYGVTFGGPIVKDKLFFFANYEKYTGKNLFIGNSSYGPIGS
;
A
#
# COMPACT_ATOMS: atom_id res chain seq x y z
N ALA A 1 16.75 -1.99 0.00
CA ALA A 1 17.54 -0.80 -0.33
C ALA A 1 17.00 0.00 -1.52
N GLN A 2 16.51 -0.64 -2.60
CA GLN A 2 15.97 0.11 -3.76
C GLN A 2 14.61 0.76 -3.46
N LEU A 3 13.74 0.11 -2.72
CA LEU A 3 12.41 0.65 -2.38
C LEU A 3 12.50 1.93 -1.52
N GLU A 4 13.49 2.03 -0.65
CA GLU A 4 13.70 3.21 0.19
C GLU A 4 14.16 4.45 -0.59
N ALA A 5 14.83 4.23 -1.73
CA ALA A 5 15.33 5.31 -2.60
C ALA A 5 14.27 5.83 -3.58
N LEU A 6 13.15 5.13 -3.73
CA LEU A 6 12.12 5.50 -4.69
C LEU A 6 11.12 6.49 -4.07
N PRO A 7 10.85 7.62 -4.73
CA PRO A 7 9.90 8.60 -4.23
C PRO A 7 8.48 8.03 -4.29
N SER A 8 7.80 8.03 -3.16
CA SER A 8 6.38 7.70 -3.07
C SER A 8 5.70 8.68 -2.10
N ILE A 9 4.54 9.18 -2.50
CA ILE A 9 3.77 10.13 -1.68
C ILE A 9 2.95 9.38 -0.63
N SER A 10 2.32 8.28 -1.02
CA SER A 10 1.41 7.53 -0.14
C SER A 10 2.09 6.33 0.51
N ARG A 11 3.27 5.93 0.02
CA ARG A 11 4.02 4.77 0.50
C ARG A 11 3.15 3.52 0.59
N THR A 12 2.39 3.28 -0.47
CA THR A 12 1.55 2.08 -0.61
C THR A 12 2.19 1.07 -1.55
N LEU A 13 1.81 -0.19 -1.42
CA LEU A 13 2.26 -1.26 -2.31
C LEU A 13 1.99 -0.92 -3.78
N GLN A 14 0.83 -0.30 -4.05
CA GLN A 14 0.42 0.11 -5.39
C GLN A 14 1.31 1.22 -5.96
N ASP A 15 1.80 2.13 -5.12
CA ASP A 15 2.73 3.18 -5.56
C ASP A 15 4.04 2.61 -6.11
N TYR A 16 4.51 1.50 -5.55
CA TYR A 16 5.71 0.82 -6.01
C TYR A 16 5.42 -0.13 -7.17
N ALA A 17 4.28 -0.82 -7.15
CA ALA A 17 3.89 -1.71 -8.24
C ALA A 17 3.74 -0.97 -9.57
N ARG A 18 3.24 0.28 -9.56
CA ARG A 18 3.10 1.11 -10.78
C ARG A 18 4.43 1.57 -11.39
N LEU A 19 5.57 1.31 -10.78
CA LEU A 19 6.87 1.51 -11.41
C LEU A 19 7.14 0.46 -12.49
N ASP A 20 6.45 -0.67 -12.46
CA ASP A 20 6.43 -1.62 -13.55
C ASP A 20 5.58 -1.04 -14.71
N PRO A 21 6.12 -0.96 -15.95
CA PRO A 21 5.40 -0.37 -17.08
C PRO A 21 4.14 -1.14 -17.50
N ARG A 22 3.95 -2.35 -17.00
CA ARG A 22 2.75 -3.18 -17.24
C ARG A 22 1.61 -2.88 -16.26
N VAL A 23 1.86 -2.01 -15.29
CA VAL A 23 0.89 -1.61 -14.27
C VAL A 23 0.42 -0.19 -14.52
N ALA A 24 -0.89 -0.02 -14.69
CA ALA A 24 -1.52 1.28 -14.86
C ALA A 24 -2.34 1.64 -13.62
N GLN A 25 -2.24 2.86 -13.14
CA GLN A 25 -3.08 3.36 -12.06
C GLN A 25 -4.41 3.83 -12.65
N THR A 26 -5.50 3.16 -12.30
CA THR A 26 -6.85 3.47 -12.82
C THR A 26 -7.58 4.49 -11.93
N ASP A 27 -7.39 4.43 -10.63
CA ASP A 27 -7.90 5.42 -9.68
C ASP A 27 -6.85 5.71 -8.60
N LYS A 28 -6.34 6.94 -8.61
CA LYS A 28 -5.30 7.38 -7.66
C LYS A 28 -5.86 7.56 -6.25
N ALA A 29 -7.08 8.03 -6.11
CA ALA A 29 -7.68 8.30 -4.81
C ALA A 29 -7.97 7.00 -4.04
N ARG A 30 -8.27 5.94 -4.78
CA ARG A 30 -8.58 4.61 -4.24
C ARG A 30 -7.39 3.65 -4.26
N ASN A 31 -6.23 4.09 -4.73
CA ASN A 31 -5.06 3.23 -4.96
C ASN A 31 -5.37 2.02 -5.87
N GLU A 32 -6.25 2.22 -6.83
CA GLU A 32 -6.65 1.18 -7.76
C GLU A 32 -5.64 1.05 -8.90
N ILE A 33 -5.22 -0.17 -9.19
CA ILE A 33 -4.27 -0.47 -10.26
C ILE A 33 -4.77 -1.61 -11.16
N SER A 34 -4.50 -1.47 -12.45
CA SER A 34 -4.71 -2.51 -13.45
C SER A 34 -3.37 -3.11 -13.85
N ILE A 35 -3.25 -4.41 -13.85
CA ILE A 35 -2.06 -5.13 -14.29
C ILE A 35 -2.36 -5.77 -15.64
N GLY A 36 -1.52 -5.48 -16.66
CA GLY A 36 -1.71 -5.99 -18.00
C GLY A 36 -3.03 -5.57 -18.66
N GLY A 37 -3.63 -4.46 -18.24
CA GLY A 37 -4.92 -3.99 -18.78
C GLY A 37 -6.15 -4.74 -18.26
N GLN A 38 -5.99 -5.65 -17.31
CA GLN A 38 -7.09 -6.40 -16.72
C GLN A 38 -7.82 -5.61 -15.65
N ASN A 39 -9.06 -6.02 -15.34
CA ASN A 39 -9.83 -5.41 -14.27
C ASN A 39 -9.10 -5.57 -12.92
N PRO A 40 -8.97 -4.51 -12.11
CA PRO A 40 -8.27 -4.54 -10.83
C PRO A 40 -8.72 -5.64 -9.85
N ARG A 41 -9.97 -6.08 -9.94
CA ARG A 41 -10.51 -7.17 -9.11
C ARG A 41 -9.89 -8.54 -9.38
N TYR A 42 -9.21 -8.69 -10.52
CA TYR A 42 -8.53 -9.93 -10.89
C TYR A 42 -7.06 -9.94 -10.48
N ASN A 43 -6.59 -8.90 -9.80
CA ASN A 43 -5.25 -8.88 -9.23
C ASN A 43 -5.21 -9.66 -7.93
N ALA A 44 -4.14 -10.43 -7.71
CA ALA A 44 -3.86 -11.05 -6.43
C ALA A 44 -2.73 -10.29 -5.73
N ILE A 45 -2.89 -10.05 -4.43
CA ILE A 45 -1.86 -9.47 -3.58
C ILE A 45 -1.43 -10.50 -2.56
N ARG A 46 -0.14 -10.77 -2.50
CA ARG A 46 0.46 -11.74 -1.59
C ARG A 46 1.56 -11.09 -0.78
N VAL A 47 1.66 -11.49 0.48
CA VAL A 47 2.76 -11.13 1.37
C VAL A 47 3.39 -12.40 1.88
N ASP A 48 4.67 -12.60 1.62
CA ASP A 48 5.41 -13.84 1.92
C ASP A 48 4.70 -15.09 1.40
N GLY A 49 4.11 -14.98 0.22
CA GLY A 49 3.35 -16.07 -0.40
C GLY A 49 1.93 -16.29 0.14
N ILE A 50 1.52 -15.57 1.19
CA ILE A 50 0.17 -15.64 1.75
C ILE A 50 -0.74 -14.64 1.04
N ASN A 51 -1.94 -15.08 0.65
CA ASN A 51 -2.94 -14.20 0.06
C ASN A 51 -3.38 -13.15 1.08
N SER A 52 -3.11 -11.89 0.77
CA SER A 52 -3.49 -10.71 1.56
C SER A 52 -4.50 -9.83 0.83
N GLY A 53 -4.98 -10.28 -0.32
CA GLY A 53 -5.96 -9.59 -1.14
C GLY A 53 -7.37 -9.68 -0.58
N ASP A 54 -8.22 -8.78 -1.08
CA ASP A 54 -9.65 -8.80 -0.78
C ASP A 54 -10.35 -9.95 -1.51
N THR A 55 -10.75 -10.97 -0.76
CA THR A 55 -11.42 -12.16 -1.29
C THR A 55 -12.80 -11.83 -1.91
N PHE A 56 -13.45 -10.79 -1.44
CA PHE A 56 -14.79 -10.41 -1.88
C PHE A 56 -14.81 -9.33 -2.96
N GLY A 57 -13.65 -8.71 -3.25
CA GLY A 57 -13.51 -7.65 -4.24
C GLY A 57 -14.27 -6.37 -3.88
N LEU A 58 -14.40 -6.06 -2.61
CA LEU A 58 -15.11 -4.89 -2.11
C LEU A 58 -14.23 -3.64 -2.13
N GLU A 59 -12.93 -3.82 -1.89
CA GLU A 59 -11.98 -2.73 -1.83
C GLU A 59 -11.26 -2.53 -3.18
N SER A 60 -11.24 -1.29 -3.65
CA SER A 60 -10.64 -0.93 -4.94
C SER A 60 -9.11 -1.09 -4.94
N ASN A 61 -8.47 -0.97 -3.78
CA ASN A 61 -7.02 -1.14 -3.63
C ASN A 61 -6.56 -2.60 -3.71
N GLY A 62 -7.51 -3.55 -3.77
CA GLY A 62 -7.25 -4.98 -3.81
C GLY A 62 -6.81 -5.60 -2.49
N LEU A 63 -6.79 -4.85 -1.41
CA LEU A 63 -6.50 -5.33 -0.05
C LEU A 63 -7.79 -5.53 0.74
N ALA A 64 -7.74 -6.34 1.80
CA ALA A 64 -8.89 -6.61 2.66
C ALA A 64 -9.29 -5.42 3.57
N ALA A 65 -8.61 -4.29 3.44
CA ALA A 65 -8.89 -3.08 4.20
C ALA A 65 -8.64 -1.84 3.32
N PRO A 66 -9.36 -0.72 3.56
CA PRO A 66 -9.17 0.53 2.81
C PRO A 66 -7.74 1.08 2.88
N ARG A 67 -7.05 0.81 3.99
CA ARG A 67 -5.64 1.12 4.19
C ARG A 67 -4.82 -0.17 4.21
N GLN A 68 -3.63 -0.09 3.64
CA GLN A 68 -2.64 -1.16 3.73
C GLN A 68 -2.34 -1.53 5.20
N PRO A 69 -2.49 -2.82 5.61
CA PRO A 69 -2.38 -3.23 7.00
C PRO A 69 -0.92 -3.43 7.47
N PHE A 70 0.05 -3.21 6.61
CA PHE A 70 1.47 -3.35 6.90
C PHE A 70 2.26 -2.14 6.38
N SER A 71 3.36 -1.82 7.07
CA SER A 71 4.26 -0.74 6.67
C SER A 71 5.10 -1.13 5.45
N MET A 72 5.38 -0.17 4.56
CA MET A 72 6.35 -0.37 3.48
C MET A 72 7.79 -0.54 4.01
N ASP A 73 8.07 -0.08 5.23
CA ASP A 73 9.38 -0.26 5.86
C ASP A 73 9.66 -1.71 6.26
N VAL A 74 8.63 -2.55 6.30
CA VAL A 74 8.74 -4.01 6.53
C VAL A 74 9.05 -4.76 5.23
N ILE A 75 8.78 -4.17 4.08
CA ILE A 75 8.94 -4.84 2.78
C ILE A 75 10.38 -4.70 2.31
N ASP A 76 10.95 -5.82 1.90
CA ASP A 76 12.28 -5.90 1.29
C ASP A 76 12.19 -5.85 -0.24
N GLU A 77 11.28 -6.62 -0.81
CA GLU A 77 11.12 -6.76 -2.25
C GLU A 77 9.64 -6.78 -2.66
N ILE A 78 9.36 -6.22 -3.83
CA ILE A 78 8.06 -6.31 -4.50
C ILE A 78 8.29 -6.85 -5.89
N ALA A 79 7.64 -7.97 -6.20
CA ALA A 79 7.58 -8.56 -7.52
C ALA A 79 6.18 -8.41 -8.11
N VAL A 80 6.11 -8.07 -9.40
CA VAL A 80 4.87 -7.98 -10.17
C VAL A 80 4.91 -9.00 -11.29
N ASP A 81 4.07 -10.00 -11.21
CA ASP A 81 3.92 -11.04 -12.22
C ASP A 81 2.65 -10.81 -13.03
N VAL A 82 2.80 -10.73 -14.34
CA VAL A 82 1.69 -10.61 -15.28
C VAL A 82 1.46 -11.97 -15.92
N ALA A 83 0.21 -12.40 -15.97
CA ALA A 83 -0.19 -13.70 -16.54
C ALA A 83 0.52 -14.87 -15.83
N ASN A 84 0.41 -14.92 -14.51
CA ASN A 84 0.95 -16.04 -13.73
C ASN A 84 0.09 -17.29 -13.97
N TYR A 85 0.71 -18.36 -14.49
CA TYR A 85 0.06 -19.65 -14.76
C TYR A 85 0.22 -20.66 -13.61
N ASP A 86 0.72 -20.25 -12.47
CA ASP A 86 0.85 -21.12 -11.31
C ASP A 86 -0.53 -21.46 -10.74
N VAL A 87 -0.92 -22.71 -10.84
CA VAL A 87 -2.21 -23.23 -10.39
C VAL A 87 -2.41 -23.15 -8.87
N THR A 88 -1.35 -22.90 -8.11
CA THR A 88 -1.43 -22.71 -6.66
C THR A 88 -1.85 -21.28 -6.27
N ILE A 89 -1.86 -20.36 -7.23
CA ILE A 89 -2.25 -18.98 -7.02
C ILE A 89 -3.69 -18.79 -7.46
N SER A 90 -4.59 -18.64 -6.52
CA SER A 90 -5.97 -18.28 -6.79
C SER A 90 -6.13 -16.76 -6.98
N GLY A 91 -7.01 -16.36 -7.90
CA GLY A 91 -7.42 -14.97 -8.09
C GLY A 91 -6.48 -14.07 -8.90
N GLY A 92 -5.35 -14.59 -9.36
CA GLY A 92 -4.33 -13.82 -10.08
C GLY A 92 -4.46 -13.80 -11.61
N VAL A 93 -5.67 -13.80 -12.14
CA VAL A 93 -5.89 -13.81 -13.61
C VAL A 93 -5.41 -12.51 -14.28
N GLY A 94 -5.49 -11.38 -13.58
CA GLY A 94 -4.96 -10.11 -14.06
C GLY A 94 -3.45 -10.02 -13.85
N GLY A 95 -3.03 -10.17 -12.63
CA GLY A 95 -1.64 -10.16 -12.22
C GLY A 95 -1.48 -10.45 -10.74
N VAL A 96 -0.27 -10.76 -10.34
CA VAL A 96 0.08 -11.06 -8.95
C VAL A 96 1.12 -10.06 -8.47
N ILE A 97 0.84 -9.41 -7.36
CA ILE A 97 1.81 -8.61 -6.64
C ILE A 97 2.26 -9.44 -5.45
N ASN A 98 3.52 -9.79 -5.40
CA ASN A 98 4.11 -10.49 -4.27
C ASN A 98 5.08 -9.57 -3.53
N ALA A 99 4.79 -9.29 -2.27
CA ALA A 99 5.66 -8.55 -1.38
C ALA A 99 6.38 -9.53 -0.45
N VAL A 100 7.68 -9.37 -0.33
CA VAL A 100 8.52 -10.16 0.58
C VAL A 100 8.93 -9.28 1.74
N THR A 101 8.75 -9.75 2.96
CA THR A 101 9.09 -8.99 4.15
C THR A 101 10.57 -9.11 4.50
N LYS A 102 11.09 -8.08 5.16
CA LYS A 102 12.47 -8.07 5.70
C LYS A 102 12.61 -9.14 6.77
N SER A 103 13.70 -9.85 6.73
CA SER A 103 14.13 -10.77 7.79
C SER A 103 15.26 -10.17 8.60
N GLY A 104 15.50 -10.70 9.80
CA GLY A 104 16.66 -10.34 10.60
C GLY A 104 17.95 -10.80 9.92
N THR A 105 19.04 -10.10 10.22
CA THR A 105 20.36 -10.36 9.67
C THR A 105 21.37 -10.66 10.80
N ASN A 106 22.60 -11.00 10.43
CA ASN A 106 23.69 -11.19 11.40
C ASN A 106 24.18 -9.91 12.10
N THR A 107 23.67 -8.76 11.66
CA THR A 107 23.98 -7.45 12.28
C THR A 107 22.72 -6.83 12.83
N PHE A 108 22.81 -6.22 14.00
CA PHE A 108 21.71 -5.43 14.51
C PHE A 108 21.51 -4.20 13.65
N GLY A 109 20.28 -3.95 13.29
CA GLY A 109 19.87 -2.79 12.50
C GLY A 109 18.46 -2.39 12.85
N GLY A 110 18.15 -1.14 12.61
CA GLY A 110 16.82 -0.62 12.82
C GLY A 110 16.65 0.73 12.16
N SER A 111 15.41 1.15 12.02
CA SER A 111 15.05 2.46 11.49
C SER A 111 13.92 3.09 12.31
N VAL A 112 13.91 4.40 12.34
CA VAL A 112 12.79 5.19 12.87
C VAL A 112 12.32 6.08 11.75
N TYR A 113 11.02 6.14 11.53
CA TYR A 113 10.43 6.98 10.50
C TYR A 113 9.20 7.70 11.01
N GLY A 114 8.94 8.84 10.42
CA GLY A 114 7.75 9.64 10.67
C GLY A 114 7.27 10.29 9.38
N LEU A 115 5.98 10.26 9.14
CA LEU A 115 5.31 10.88 8.00
C LEU A 115 4.16 11.71 8.52
N TYR A 116 4.14 12.96 8.16
CA TYR A 116 3.03 13.86 8.42
C TYR A 116 2.49 14.41 7.11
N ARG A 117 1.19 14.37 6.95
CA ARG A 117 0.47 14.93 5.80
C ARG A 117 -0.66 15.80 6.30
N ASP A 118 -0.80 16.94 5.66
CA ASP A 118 -1.85 17.89 5.95
C ASP A 118 -2.53 18.31 4.65
N ASN A 119 -3.85 18.42 4.66
CA ASN A 119 -4.59 18.85 3.49
C ASN A 119 -4.22 20.27 3.05
N ASP A 120 -3.81 21.12 4.00
CA ASP A 120 -3.39 22.48 3.70
C ASP A 120 -2.14 22.56 2.82
N TRP A 121 -1.33 21.49 2.80
CA TRP A 121 -0.16 21.38 1.92
C TRP A 121 -0.51 20.82 0.55
N SER A 122 -1.75 20.42 0.33
CA SER A 122 -2.21 19.91 -0.96
C SER A 122 -2.31 21.04 -1.98
N GLY A 123 -1.90 20.76 -3.20
CA GLY A 123 -2.09 21.67 -4.33
C GLY A 123 -3.57 21.89 -4.67
N LYS A 124 -3.87 23.03 -5.27
CA LYS A 124 -5.19 23.31 -5.81
C LYS A 124 -5.38 22.66 -7.18
N ASN A 125 -6.61 22.31 -7.51
CA ASN A 125 -6.96 21.82 -8.84
C ASN A 125 -7.07 22.98 -9.85
N GLN A 126 -7.38 22.67 -11.11
CA GLN A 126 -7.52 23.67 -12.18
C GLN A 126 -8.61 24.73 -11.90
N ASN A 127 -9.53 24.47 -11.01
CA ASN A 127 -10.61 25.40 -10.62
C ASN A 127 -10.27 26.17 -9.33
N ASP A 128 -9.00 26.21 -8.95
CA ASP A 128 -8.50 26.85 -7.72
C ASP A 128 -9.12 26.30 -6.41
N VAL A 129 -9.67 25.09 -6.49
CA VAL A 129 -10.28 24.40 -5.35
C VAL A 129 -9.31 23.34 -4.82
N ARG A 130 -9.07 23.31 -3.50
CA ARG A 130 -8.36 22.20 -2.85
C ARG A 130 -9.30 21.00 -2.73
N PRO A 131 -8.92 19.84 -3.24
CA PRO A 131 -9.67 18.63 -2.95
C PRO A 131 -9.49 18.28 -1.47
N VAL A 132 -10.59 18.26 -0.72
CA VAL A 132 -10.59 17.85 0.69
C VAL A 132 -10.75 16.34 0.75
N LEU A 133 -9.62 15.61 0.76
CA LEU A 133 -9.61 14.15 0.81
C LEU A 133 -9.38 13.64 2.24
N PHE A 134 -8.70 14.41 3.06
CA PHE A 134 -8.38 14.14 4.47
C PHE A 134 -8.09 15.48 5.15
N ASP A 135 -8.13 15.52 6.47
CA ASP A 135 -7.71 16.69 7.25
C ASP A 135 -6.20 16.62 7.53
N SER A 136 -5.82 15.66 8.32
CA SER A 136 -4.41 15.40 8.61
C SER A 136 -4.15 13.90 8.83
N GLU A 137 -2.96 13.47 8.47
CA GLU A 137 -2.50 12.10 8.68
C GLU A 137 -1.11 12.11 9.30
N ASN A 138 -0.94 11.34 10.35
CA ASN A 138 0.34 11.15 11.03
C ASN A 138 0.63 9.65 11.12
N THR A 139 1.79 9.25 10.63
CA THR A 139 2.29 7.88 10.72
C THR A 139 3.68 7.93 11.31
N TYR A 140 3.92 7.16 12.34
CA TYR A 140 5.27 6.95 12.85
C TYR A 140 5.50 5.49 13.17
N GLY A 141 6.73 5.06 12.98
CA GLY A 141 7.08 3.68 13.22
C GLY A 141 8.55 3.49 13.51
N VAL A 142 8.84 2.30 13.99
CA VAL A 142 10.18 1.83 14.30
C VAL A 142 10.33 0.39 13.84
N THR A 143 11.46 0.08 13.23
CA THR A 143 11.86 -1.27 12.91
C THR A 143 13.12 -1.62 13.69
N PHE A 144 13.25 -2.87 14.09
CA PHE A 144 14.45 -3.38 14.74
C PHE A 144 14.62 -4.86 14.43
N GLY A 145 15.83 -5.26 14.07
CA GLY A 145 16.14 -6.66 13.77
C GLY A 145 17.61 -6.99 14.01
N GLY A 146 17.89 -8.27 14.09
CA GLY A 146 19.23 -8.76 14.30
C GLY A 146 19.31 -10.24 14.66
N PRO A 147 20.48 -10.77 15.04
CA PRO A 147 20.64 -12.15 15.42
C PRO A 147 20.25 -12.39 16.88
N ILE A 148 19.45 -13.41 17.15
CA ILE A 148 19.32 -14.00 18.48
C ILE A 148 20.48 -14.96 18.70
N VAL A 149 20.75 -15.80 17.69
CA VAL A 149 21.93 -16.66 17.65
C VAL A 149 22.60 -16.41 16.30
N LYS A 150 23.82 -15.96 16.31
CA LYS A 150 24.57 -15.64 15.10
C LYS A 150 24.60 -16.83 14.14
N ASP A 151 24.35 -16.56 12.87
CA ASP A 151 24.30 -17.52 11.76
C ASP A 151 23.19 -18.58 11.85
N LYS A 152 22.30 -18.53 12.87
CA LYS A 152 21.28 -19.57 13.08
C LYS A 152 19.88 -19.04 13.31
N LEU A 153 19.74 -18.00 14.11
CA LEU A 153 18.41 -17.51 14.50
C LEU A 153 18.38 -15.99 14.49
N PHE A 154 17.44 -15.45 13.74
CA PHE A 154 17.26 -14.02 13.57
C PHE A 154 15.88 -13.60 14.02
N PHE A 155 15.73 -12.32 14.31
CA PHE A 155 14.42 -11.71 14.51
C PHE A 155 14.33 -10.39 13.75
N PHE A 156 13.11 -10.03 13.43
CA PHE A 156 12.75 -8.71 12.91
C PHE A 156 11.43 -8.30 13.55
N ALA A 157 11.36 -7.08 14.05
CA ALA A 157 10.16 -6.51 14.65
C ALA A 157 9.87 -5.14 14.05
N ASN A 158 8.61 -4.85 13.86
CA ASN A 158 8.12 -3.55 13.41
C ASN A 158 6.95 -3.11 14.28
N TYR A 159 6.94 -1.84 14.60
CA TYR A 159 5.79 -1.17 15.20
C TYR A 159 5.48 0.08 14.40
N GLU A 160 4.24 0.21 13.93
CA GLU A 160 3.74 1.42 13.27
C GLU A 160 2.46 1.88 13.95
N LYS A 161 2.35 3.18 14.16
CA LYS A 161 1.10 3.81 14.58
C LYS A 161 0.68 4.84 13.55
N TYR A 162 -0.53 4.69 13.09
CA TYR A 162 -1.22 5.62 12.21
C TYR A 162 -2.32 6.35 12.97
N THR A 163 -2.41 7.65 12.74
CA THR A 163 -3.53 8.46 13.21
C THR A 163 -3.96 9.34 12.05
N GLY A 164 -5.16 9.15 11.56
CA GLY A 164 -5.74 9.95 10.48
C GLY A 164 -7.06 10.56 10.91
N LYS A 165 -7.24 11.83 10.58
CA LYS A 165 -8.52 12.51 10.62
C LYS A 165 -9.03 12.55 9.18
N ASN A 166 -9.90 11.62 8.84
CA ASN A 166 -10.58 11.62 7.57
C ASN A 166 -11.84 12.47 7.73
N LEU A 167 -11.93 13.53 6.97
CA LEU A 167 -13.21 14.17 6.72
C LEU A 167 -14.01 13.18 5.85
N PHE A 168 -14.84 12.36 6.48
CA PHE A 168 -15.98 11.82 5.77
C PHE A 168 -16.83 13.04 5.38
N ILE A 169 -16.60 13.55 4.21
CA ILE A 169 -17.61 14.33 3.53
C ILE A 169 -18.67 13.28 3.18
N GLY A 170 -19.54 13.01 4.12
CA GLY A 170 -20.81 12.43 3.80
C GLY A 170 -21.34 13.35 2.70
N ASN A 171 -21.50 12.81 1.51
CA ASN A 171 -22.02 13.54 0.37
C ASN A 171 -23.48 13.89 0.69
N SER A 172 -23.67 14.89 1.52
CA SER A 172 -24.96 15.55 1.74
C SER A 172 -25.29 16.51 0.59
N SER A 173 -24.77 16.22 -0.60
CA SER A 173 -25.20 16.86 -1.85
C SER A 173 -26.50 16.30 -2.40
N TYR A 174 -27.24 15.53 -1.62
CA TYR A 174 -28.66 15.44 -1.83
C TYR A 174 -29.28 16.70 -1.21
N GLY A 175 -29.32 17.76 -1.98
CA GLY A 175 -30.21 18.86 -1.72
C GLY A 175 -31.63 18.33 -1.47
N PRO A 176 -32.47 19.03 -0.72
CA PRO A 176 -33.83 18.56 -0.43
C PRO A 176 -34.54 18.24 -1.73
N ILE A 177 -34.95 16.99 -1.88
CA ILE A 177 -35.84 16.58 -2.96
C ILE A 177 -37.18 17.22 -2.63
N GLY A 178 -37.53 18.27 -3.34
CA GLY A 178 -38.88 18.72 -3.48
C GLY A 178 -39.37 19.77 -2.48
N SER A 179 -39.50 20.95 -2.95
CA SER A 179 -40.67 21.80 -2.72
C SER A 179 -41.15 22.34 -4.03
#